data_3699d3e43a71afcc8281764c23dd6391
#
_entry.id   3699d3e43a71afcc8281764c23dd6391
#
_cell.length_a   1.000
_cell.length_b   1.000
_cell.length_c   1.000
_cell.angle_alpha   90.00
_cell.angle_beta   90.00
_cell.angle_gamma   90.00
#
_symmetry.space_group_name_H-M   'P 1'
#
loop_
_entity.id
_entity.type
_entity.pdbx_description
1 polymer ?
#
loop_
_entity_poly.entity_id
_entity_poly.type
_entity_poly.pdbx_seq_one_letter_code
_entity_poly.pdbx_strand_id
1 'polypeptide(L)'
;MTTASATETSAGVRAGRRLPAWPLTALGAVAWLLAAPPTPDLAAHEYRAAVVRRAGLGIWEQGWFGGHHLPGYSVLLPPLAAILSPQLVAAIAVVVASWCFERLARAHWAPTAARAAAVWFALGVLSALLGGQLAFAAALAPALGALLAGGRGRTGVAAALRAATTLTSPVTAAFLVLACAAWWLAARSRPPLWVATGTIVPGLTLALAFPEGGTMPFSFTSFAWAFGVAVTLAVVLPREERVLRTGAALYAAALLAGVLIDTPLGGNLVRLAAVFAGPVAAGALWDRRRAVLYVLALPLLWWQWVAPVRSVERVAGDPSTEAAYHAPLIAELDRRAAAGRTPRGEGPPP
;
A
#
# COMPACT_ATOMS: atom_id res chain seq x y z
N MET A 1 -29.97 50.10 -44.90
CA MET A 1 -28.66 49.54 -44.51
C MET A 1 -28.87 48.55 -43.40
N THR A 2 -28.80 47.29 -43.76
CA THR A 2 -29.21 46.15 -42.97
C THR A 2 -27.98 45.59 -42.23
N THR A 3 -27.97 45.64 -40.91
CA THR A 3 -26.94 45.04 -40.10
C THR A 3 -27.33 43.58 -39.81
N ALA A 4 -26.60 42.63 -40.41
CA ALA A 4 -26.71 41.20 -40.12
C ALA A 4 -26.02 40.90 -38.81
N SER A 5 -26.80 40.48 -37.83
CA SER A 5 -26.33 39.91 -36.57
C SER A 5 -25.87 38.45 -36.81
N ALA A 6 -24.58 38.21 -36.74
CA ALA A 6 -24.02 36.88 -36.76
C ALA A 6 -24.21 36.24 -35.37
N THR A 7 -25.15 35.29 -35.29
CA THR A 7 -25.36 34.46 -34.13
C THR A 7 -24.28 33.37 -34.15
N GLU A 8 -23.20 33.58 -33.39
CA GLU A 8 -22.22 32.50 -33.09
C GLU A 8 -22.89 31.43 -32.22
N THR A 9 -23.24 30.35 -32.85
CA THR A 9 -23.69 29.12 -32.16
C THR A 9 -22.46 28.47 -31.55
N SER A 10 -22.17 28.78 -30.29
CA SER A 10 -21.17 28.06 -29.52
C SER A 10 -21.67 26.64 -29.31
N ALA A 11 -21.27 25.73 -30.18
CA ALA A 11 -21.41 24.29 -29.97
C ALA A 11 -20.54 23.90 -28.77
N GLY A 12 -21.12 23.94 -27.60
CA GLY A 12 -20.55 23.39 -26.38
C GLY A 12 -20.31 21.91 -26.56
N VAL A 13 -19.09 21.52 -26.90
CA VAL A 13 -18.64 20.13 -26.86
C VAL A 13 -18.90 19.60 -25.46
N ARG A 14 -19.97 18.86 -25.27
CA ARG A 14 -20.27 18.09 -24.05
C ARG A 14 -19.08 17.17 -23.86
N ALA A 15 -18.16 17.54 -22.98
CA ALA A 15 -17.11 16.65 -22.48
C ALA A 15 -17.83 15.41 -21.91
N GLY A 16 -17.87 14.33 -22.69
CA GLY A 16 -18.54 13.11 -22.31
C GLY A 16 -18.07 12.70 -20.92
N ARG A 17 -18.99 12.47 -20.00
CA ARG A 17 -18.73 12.03 -18.63
C ARG A 17 -17.97 10.71 -18.71
N ARG A 18 -16.65 10.77 -18.70
CA ARG A 18 -15.82 9.56 -18.70
C ARG A 18 -16.08 8.81 -17.40
N LEU A 19 -16.43 7.54 -17.51
CA LEU A 19 -16.68 6.66 -16.36
C LEU A 19 -15.48 6.68 -15.40
N PRO A 20 -15.68 6.72 -14.10
CA PRO A 20 -14.59 6.65 -13.12
C PRO A 20 -13.84 5.32 -13.21
N ALA A 21 -12.59 5.27 -12.70
CA ALA A 21 -11.78 4.05 -12.74
C ALA A 21 -11.95 3.20 -11.48
N TRP A 22 -12.27 3.79 -10.33
CA TRP A 22 -12.42 3.06 -9.06
C TRP A 22 -13.42 1.89 -9.08
N PRO A 23 -14.50 1.84 -9.92
CA PRO A 23 -15.36 0.66 -10.01
C PRO A 23 -14.62 -0.58 -10.52
N LEU A 24 -13.54 -0.43 -11.31
CA LEU A 24 -12.69 -1.57 -11.70
C LEU A 24 -12.04 -2.21 -10.48
N THR A 25 -11.56 -1.37 -9.53
CA THR A 25 -11.05 -1.88 -8.26
C THR A 25 -12.13 -2.56 -7.45
N ALA A 26 -13.36 -2.00 -7.42
CA ALA A 26 -14.47 -2.60 -6.69
C ALA A 26 -14.83 -3.99 -7.25
N LEU A 27 -14.92 -4.12 -8.58
CA LEU A 27 -15.16 -5.42 -9.23
C LEU A 27 -14.04 -6.41 -8.93
N GLY A 28 -12.77 -6.00 -9.05
CA GLY A 28 -11.63 -6.86 -8.75
C GLY A 28 -11.56 -7.26 -7.26
N ALA A 29 -11.89 -6.35 -6.35
CA ALA A 29 -11.96 -6.63 -4.91
C ALA A 29 -13.09 -7.61 -4.57
N VAL A 30 -14.26 -7.48 -5.20
CA VAL A 30 -15.37 -8.44 -5.04
C VAL A 30 -14.96 -9.81 -5.60
N ALA A 31 -14.37 -9.86 -6.79
CA ALA A 31 -13.88 -11.11 -7.37
C ALA A 31 -12.82 -11.78 -6.47
N TRP A 32 -11.90 -11.00 -5.90
CA TRP A 32 -10.91 -11.50 -4.94
C TRP A 32 -11.56 -12.04 -3.65
N LEU A 33 -12.56 -11.34 -3.09
CA LEU A 33 -13.30 -11.82 -1.91
C LEU A 33 -14.05 -13.11 -2.18
N LEU A 34 -14.66 -13.25 -3.37
CA LEU A 34 -15.39 -14.48 -3.77
C LEU A 34 -14.45 -15.64 -4.07
N ALA A 35 -13.32 -15.37 -4.70
CA ALA A 35 -12.30 -16.39 -4.98
C ALA A 35 -11.55 -16.85 -3.73
N ALA A 36 -11.47 -15.97 -2.70
CA ALA A 36 -10.80 -16.22 -1.42
C ALA A 36 -9.42 -16.92 -1.57
N PRO A 37 -8.51 -16.42 -2.45
CA PRO A 37 -7.26 -17.13 -2.68
C PRO A 37 -6.43 -17.14 -1.39
N PRO A 38 -5.73 -18.25 -1.11
CA PRO A 38 -4.83 -18.31 0.02
C PRO A 38 -3.71 -17.27 -0.17
N THR A 39 -3.42 -16.50 0.89
CA THR A 39 -2.33 -15.51 0.87
C THR A 39 -1.42 -15.71 2.08
N PRO A 40 -0.11 -15.47 1.96
CA PRO A 40 0.87 -15.82 3.00
C PRO A 40 0.57 -15.21 4.37
N ASP A 41 0.17 -13.93 4.41
CA ASP A 41 -0.01 -13.19 5.67
C ASP A 41 -1.44 -13.29 6.24
N LEU A 42 -2.35 -13.99 5.56
CA LEU A 42 -3.77 -14.00 5.95
C LEU A 42 -3.97 -14.61 7.34
N ALA A 43 -3.34 -15.75 7.61
CA ALA A 43 -3.43 -16.43 8.92
C ALA A 43 -2.98 -15.52 10.06
N ALA A 44 -1.93 -14.72 9.86
CA ALA A 44 -1.45 -13.75 10.84
C ALA A 44 -2.47 -12.63 11.11
N HIS A 45 -3.14 -12.14 10.07
CA HIS A 45 -4.18 -11.13 10.23
C HIS A 45 -5.44 -11.67 10.91
N GLU A 46 -5.85 -12.89 10.56
CA GLU A 46 -6.99 -13.57 11.17
C GLU A 46 -6.72 -13.88 12.64
N TYR A 47 -5.51 -14.35 12.95
CA TYR A 47 -5.08 -14.58 14.33
C TYR A 47 -5.19 -13.31 15.17
N ARG A 48 -4.62 -12.19 14.73
CA ARG A 48 -4.69 -10.93 15.47
C ARG A 48 -6.12 -10.43 15.64
N ALA A 49 -6.97 -10.59 14.63
CA ALA A 49 -8.39 -10.27 14.73
C ALA A 49 -9.10 -11.18 15.75
N ALA A 50 -8.74 -12.47 15.79
CA ALA A 50 -9.28 -13.43 16.77
C ALA A 50 -8.81 -13.10 18.20
N VAL A 51 -7.57 -12.64 18.40
CA VAL A 51 -7.07 -12.16 19.70
C VAL A 51 -7.92 -11.00 20.18
N VAL A 52 -8.17 -10.00 19.32
CA VAL A 52 -9.02 -8.85 19.68
C VAL A 52 -10.44 -9.28 20.03
N ARG A 53 -11.03 -10.24 19.31
CA ARG A 53 -12.38 -10.77 19.63
C ARG A 53 -12.45 -11.47 20.98
N ARG A 54 -11.38 -12.19 21.36
CA ARG A 54 -11.34 -12.99 22.59
C ARG A 54 -10.91 -12.20 23.83
N ALA A 55 -9.91 -11.32 23.67
CA ALA A 55 -9.23 -10.66 24.77
C ALA A 55 -9.32 -9.12 24.72
N GLY A 56 -9.95 -8.55 23.70
CA GLY A 56 -10.00 -7.11 23.51
C GLY A 56 -8.68 -6.54 22.97
N LEU A 57 -8.51 -5.22 23.12
CA LEU A 57 -7.29 -4.53 22.73
C LEU A 57 -6.20 -4.80 23.77
N GLY A 58 -5.21 -5.60 23.42
CA GLY A 58 -4.03 -5.88 24.23
C GLY A 58 -2.79 -5.16 23.70
N ILE A 59 -1.80 -5.00 24.58
CA ILE A 59 -0.48 -4.46 24.23
C ILE A 59 0.48 -5.61 23.90
N TRP A 60 0.35 -6.72 24.58
CA TRP A 60 1.23 -7.88 24.50
C TRP A 60 0.44 -9.16 24.19
N GLU A 61 0.99 -10.01 23.33
CA GLU A 61 0.44 -11.32 22.99
C GLU A 61 1.53 -12.40 23.15
N GLN A 62 1.22 -13.49 23.85
CA GLN A 62 2.19 -14.57 24.15
C GLN A 62 2.06 -15.80 23.24
N GLY A 63 0.96 -15.94 22.52
CA GLY A 63 0.67 -17.13 21.71
C GLY A 63 1.35 -17.16 20.34
N TRP A 64 2.12 -16.14 19.99
CA TRP A 64 2.84 -16.04 18.70
C TRP A 64 4.29 -15.64 18.94
N PHE A 65 5.25 -16.36 18.36
CA PHE A 65 6.70 -16.08 18.43
C PHE A 65 7.26 -15.91 19.86
N GLY A 66 6.69 -16.61 20.85
CA GLY A 66 7.14 -16.48 22.24
C GLY A 66 6.77 -15.16 22.92
N GLY A 67 5.97 -14.35 22.28
CA GLY A 67 5.47 -13.07 22.75
C GLY A 67 5.95 -11.87 21.92
N HIS A 68 5.03 -10.96 21.63
CA HIS A 68 5.33 -9.72 20.89
C HIS A 68 4.32 -8.61 21.22
N HIS A 69 4.71 -7.37 20.91
CA HIS A 69 3.83 -6.22 21.05
C HIS A 69 2.86 -6.12 19.87
N LEU A 70 1.56 -6.21 20.13
CA LEU A 70 0.53 -6.06 19.09
C LEU A 70 0.55 -4.71 18.37
N PRO A 71 0.74 -3.55 19.05
CA PRO A 71 0.74 -2.24 18.41
C PRO A 71 1.87 -2.00 17.42
N GLY A 72 3.01 -2.70 17.54
CA GLY A 72 4.18 -2.51 16.67
C GLY A 72 3.91 -2.81 15.20
N TYR A 73 3.02 -3.76 14.90
CA TYR A 73 2.65 -4.11 13.53
C TYR A 73 1.50 -3.25 12.97
N SER A 74 0.39 -3.17 13.69
CA SER A 74 -0.79 -2.37 13.34
C SER A 74 -1.71 -2.22 14.53
N VAL A 75 -2.13 -0.99 14.81
CA VAL A 75 -3.07 -0.69 15.90
C VAL A 75 -4.52 -0.78 15.42
N LEU A 76 -4.81 -0.30 14.19
CA LEU A 76 -6.18 -0.19 13.69
C LEU A 76 -6.69 -1.40 12.92
N LEU A 77 -5.81 -2.12 12.21
CA LEU A 77 -6.29 -3.24 11.40
C LEU A 77 -6.90 -4.37 12.24
N PRO A 78 -6.29 -4.84 13.35
CA PRO A 78 -6.86 -5.94 14.12
C PRO A 78 -8.27 -5.67 14.67
N PRO A 79 -8.59 -4.52 15.29
CA PRO A 79 -9.95 -4.24 15.76
C PRO A 79 -10.96 -4.08 14.62
N LEU A 80 -10.57 -3.44 13.50
CA LEU A 80 -11.44 -3.36 12.33
C LEU A 80 -11.70 -4.75 11.72
N ALA A 81 -10.66 -5.58 11.65
CA ALA A 81 -10.75 -6.95 11.16
C ALA A 81 -11.53 -7.88 12.12
N ALA A 82 -11.54 -7.58 13.41
CA ALA A 82 -12.36 -8.30 14.37
C ALA A 82 -13.87 -8.12 14.11
N ILE A 83 -14.27 -6.99 13.55
CA ILE A 83 -15.65 -6.65 13.21
C ILE A 83 -16.02 -7.10 11.80
N LEU A 84 -15.17 -6.83 10.81
CA LEU A 84 -15.49 -6.95 9.39
C LEU A 84 -14.78 -8.11 8.66
N SER A 85 -13.72 -8.63 9.15
CA SER A 85 -12.66 -9.47 8.57
C SER A 85 -11.51 -8.66 7.96
N PRO A 86 -10.26 -9.18 8.00
CA PRO A 86 -9.11 -8.48 7.42
C PRO A 86 -9.23 -8.31 5.91
N GLN A 87 -9.83 -9.27 5.22
CA GLN A 87 -10.06 -9.24 3.79
C GLN A 87 -11.03 -8.12 3.39
N LEU A 88 -12.17 -8.00 4.10
CA LEU A 88 -13.18 -6.99 3.77
C LEU A 88 -12.66 -5.57 4.07
N VAL A 89 -11.93 -5.37 5.17
CA VAL A 89 -11.29 -4.09 5.49
C VAL A 89 -10.33 -3.66 4.38
N ALA A 90 -9.45 -4.57 3.93
CA ALA A 90 -8.51 -4.28 2.86
C ALA A 90 -9.21 -4.03 1.52
N ALA A 91 -10.24 -4.81 1.18
CA ALA A 91 -11.03 -4.65 -0.04
C ALA A 91 -11.72 -3.27 -0.11
N ILE A 92 -12.38 -2.84 0.96
CA ILE A 92 -12.99 -1.51 1.04
C ILE A 92 -11.91 -0.43 0.91
N ALA A 93 -10.80 -0.60 1.60
CA ALA A 93 -9.72 0.38 1.61
C ALA A 93 -9.08 0.59 0.23
N VAL A 94 -8.83 -0.47 -0.55
CA VAL A 94 -8.26 -0.30 -1.91
C VAL A 94 -9.24 0.39 -2.87
N VAL A 95 -10.55 0.19 -2.70
CA VAL A 95 -11.57 0.92 -3.47
C VAL A 95 -11.54 2.41 -3.14
N VAL A 96 -11.50 2.76 -1.85
CA VAL A 96 -11.38 4.15 -1.39
C VAL A 96 -10.04 4.76 -1.84
N ALA A 97 -8.95 4.00 -1.75
CA ALA A 97 -7.63 4.41 -2.24
C ALA A 97 -7.65 4.72 -3.74
N SER A 98 -8.30 3.87 -4.54
CA SER A 98 -8.47 4.07 -5.98
C SER A 98 -9.27 5.34 -6.29
N TRP A 99 -10.34 5.60 -5.55
CA TRP A 99 -11.10 6.85 -5.66
C TRP A 99 -10.25 8.07 -5.30
N CYS A 100 -9.49 8.02 -4.19
CA CYS A 100 -8.59 9.11 -3.79
C CYS A 100 -7.50 9.36 -4.85
N PHE A 101 -6.87 8.29 -5.36
CA PHE A 101 -5.84 8.40 -6.40
C PHE A 101 -6.39 9.02 -7.68
N GLU A 102 -7.57 8.59 -8.13
CA GLU A 102 -8.22 9.19 -9.31
C GLU A 102 -8.48 10.68 -9.12
N ARG A 103 -8.86 11.13 -7.90
CA ARG A 103 -9.04 12.57 -7.59
C ARG A 103 -7.71 13.33 -7.63
N LEU A 104 -6.64 12.74 -7.11
CA LEU A 104 -5.30 13.32 -7.18
C LEU A 104 -4.80 13.39 -8.62
N ALA A 105 -4.96 12.32 -9.39
CA ALA A 105 -4.57 12.26 -10.79
C ALA A 105 -5.29 13.31 -11.63
N ARG A 106 -6.60 13.46 -11.47
CA ARG A 106 -7.41 14.48 -12.15
C ARG A 106 -7.07 15.92 -11.76
N ALA A 107 -6.53 16.13 -10.57
CA ALA A 107 -6.09 17.44 -10.13
C ALA A 107 -4.71 17.81 -10.67
N HIS A 108 -3.92 16.82 -11.13
CA HIS A 108 -2.54 17.00 -11.50
C HIS A 108 -2.29 16.87 -13.01
N TRP A 109 -2.95 15.93 -13.70
CA TRP A 109 -2.73 15.64 -15.12
C TRP A 109 -3.94 15.97 -15.99
N ALA A 110 -3.69 16.13 -17.30
CA ALA A 110 -4.72 16.27 -18.29
C ALA A 110 -5.69 15.06 -18.29
N PRO A 111 -6.95 15.23 -18.75
CA PRO A 111 -8.00 14.21 -18.58
C PRO A 111 -7.67 12.81 -19.11
N THR A 112 -6.91 12.72 -20.22
CA THR A 112 -6.48 11.44 -20.82
C THR A 112 -5.39 10.76 -20.02
N ALA A 113 -4.36 11.50 -19.63
CA ALA A 113 -3.27 11.04 -18.79
C ALA A 113 -3.76 10.63 -17.39
N ALA A 114 -4.60 11.47 -16.78
CA ALA A 114 -5.22 11.18 -15.50
C ALA A 114 -6.06 9.88 -15.54
N ARG A 115 -6.79 9.65 -16.65
CA ARG A 115 -7.55 8.42 -16.87
C ARG A 115 -6.66 7.19 -16.99
N ALA A 116 -5.57 7.27 -17.77
CA ALA A 116 -4.61 6.19 -17.92
C ALA A 116 -3.97 5.81 -16.58
N ALA A 117 -3.53 6.81 -15.82
CA ALA A 117 -3.00 6.63 -14.47
C ALA A 117 -4.01 5.99 -13.52
N ALA A 118 -5.26 6.49 -13.52
CA ALA A 118 -6.32 5.99 -12.66
C ALA A 118 -6.72 4.54 -12.99
N VAL A 119 -6.80 4.16 -14.27
CA VAL A 119 -7.08 2.78 -14.69
C VAL A 119 -5.95 1.85 -14.27
N TRP A 120 -4.70 2.26 -14.50
CA TRP A 120 -3.55 1.45 -14.07
C TRP A 120 -3.53 1.25 -12.56
N PHE A 121 -3.75 2.32 -11.79
CA PHE A 121 -3.84 2.22 -10.33
C PHE A 121 -4.99 1.34 -9.88
N ALA A 122 -6.17 1.51 -10.48
CA ALA A 122 -7.38 0.74 -10.14
C ALA A 122 -7.20 -0.77 -10.28
N LEU A 123 -6.47 -1.19 -11.31
CA LEU A 123 -6.13 -2.60 -11.51
C LEU A 123 -4.91 -3.00 -10.69
N GLY A 124 -3.88 -2.16 -10.69
CA GLY A 124 -2.60 -2.46 -10.06
C GLY A 124 -2.66 -2.59 -8.54
N VAL A 125 -3.51 -1.82 -7.86
CA VAL A 125 -3.64 -1.89 -6.40
C VAL A 125 -4.17 -3.25 -5.90
N LEU A 126 -4.86 -4.01 -6.76
CA LEU A 126 -5.33 -5.36 -6.45
C LEU A 126 -4.17 -6.35 -6.22
N SER A 127 -3.00 -6.06 -6.77
CA SER A 127 -1.78 -6.86 -6.52
C SER A 127 -1.41 -6.92 -5.04
N ALA A 128 -1.72 -5.86 -4.27
CA ALA A 128 -1.49 -5.84 -2.83
C ALA A 128 -2.44 -6.78 -2.06
N LEU A 129 -3.67 -6.98 -2.54
CA LEU A 129 -4.61 -7.96 -1.98
C LEU A 129 -4.13 -9.39 -2.26
N LEU A 130 -3.77 -9.69 -3.52
CA LEU A 130 -3.25 -11.00 -3.92
C LEU A 130 -1.95 -11.35 -3.20
N GLY A 131 -1.08 -10.38 -2.94
CA GLY A 131 0.16 -10.57 -2.19
C GLY A 131 -0.02 -10.68 -0.68
N GLY A 132 -1.25 -10.66 -0.15
CA GLY A 132 -1.53 -10.74 1.29
C GLY A 132 -1.14 -9.50 2.10
N GLN A 133 -0.80 -8.40 1.44
CA GLN A 133 -0.28 -7.19 2.07
C GLN A 133 -1.42 -6.33 2.68
N LEU A 134 -2.29 -6.96 3.50
CA LEU A 134 -3.57 -6.37 3.89
C LEU A 134 -3.44 -5.10 4.74
N ALA A 135 -2.47 -5.04 5.66
CA ALA A 135 -2.23 -3.83 6.45
C ALA A 135 -1.74 -2.66 5.57
N PHE A 136 -0.84 -2.94 4.62
CA PHE A 136 -0.39 -1.96 3.64
C PHE A 136 -1.54 -1.47 2.75
N ALA A 137 -2.33 -2.40 2.20
CA ALA A 137 -3.49 -2.11 1.36
C ALA A 137 -4.53 -1.26 2.11
N ALA A 138 -4.83 -1.61 3.38
CA ALA A 138 -5.76 -0.87 4.23
C ALA A 138 -5.29 0.58 4.50
N ALA A 139 -3.98 0.78 4.66
CA ALA A 139 -3.42 2.10 4.93
C ALA A 139 -3.31 3.02 3.70
N LEU A 140 -3.45 2.51 2.47
CA LEU A 140 -3.41 3.33 1.26
C LEU A 140 -4.56 4.34 1.19
N ALA A 141 -5.76 3.96 1.67
CA ALA A 141 -6.91 4.85 1.69
C ALA A 141 -6.68 6.12 2.54
N PRO A 142 -6.33 6.01 3.82
CA PRO A 142 -6.05 7.18 4.62
C PRO A 142 -4.80 7.93 4.16
N ALA A 143 -3.76 7.26 3.61
CA ALA A 143 -2.57 7.93 3.09
C ALA A 143 -2.87 8.84 1.90
N LEU A 144 -3.56 8.33 0.89
CA LEU A 144 -3.96 9.12 -0.29
C LEU A 144 -5.02 10.16 0.07
N GLY A 145 -5.91 9.83 1.01
CA GLY A 145 -6.86 10.78 1.59
C GLY A 145 -6.20 11.95 2.30
N ALA A 146 -5.10 11.70 3.02
CA ALA A 146 -4.33 12.74 3.71
C ALA A 146 -3.67 13.71 2.72
N LEU A 147 -3.09 13.20 1.62
CA LEU A 147 -2.54 14.03 0.54
C LEU A 147 -3.64 14.87 -0.13
N LEU A 148 -4.79 14.26 -0.42
CA LEU A 148 -5.93 14.93 -1.02
C LEU A 148 -6.51 16.03 -0.12
N ALA A 149 -6.64 15.77 1.18
CA ALA A 149 -7.13 16.73 2.17
C ALA A 149 -6.13 17.85 2.41
N GLY A 150 -4.84 17.52 2.51
CA GLY A 150 -3.75 18.49 2.68
C GLY A 150 -3.65 19.46 1.50
N GLY A 151 -3.75 18.95 0.27
CA GLY A 151 -3.77 19.78 -0.95
C GLY A 151 -4.98 20.71 -1.04
N ARG A 152 -6.06 20.43 -0.29
CA ARG A 152 -7.27 21.28 -0.20
C ARG A 152 -7.34 22.16 1.04
N GLY A 153 -6.27 22.22 1.84
CA GLY A 153 -6.24 23.01 3.07
C GLY A 153 -7.08 22.46 4.24
N ARG A 154 -7.60 21.22 4.14
CA ARG A 154 -8.42 20.58 5.18
C ARG A 154 -7.53 19.98 6.26
N THR A 155 -6.90 20.80 7.07
CA THR A 155 -5.85 20.41 8.03
C THR A 155 -6.31 19.38 9.07
N GLY A 156 -7.51 19.53 9.65
CA GLY A 156 -8.06 18.59 10.64
C GLY A 156 -8.30 17.19 10.05
N VAL A 157 -8.91 17.11 8.85
CA VAL A 157 -9.13 15.85 8.14
C VAL A 157 -7.78 15.21 7.77
N ALA A 158 -6.84 16.00 7.25
CA ALA A 158 -5.50 15.51 6.92
C ALA A 158 -4.79 14.98 8.18
N ALA A 159 -4.96 15.61 9.35
CA ALA A 159 -4.40 15.16 10.62
C ALA A 159 -4.95 13.79 11.05
N ALA A 160 -6.27 13.61 11.02
CA ALA A 160 -6.92 12.35 11.35
C ALA A 160 -6.49 11.22 10.40
N LEU A 161 -6.45 11.49 9.10
CA LEU A 161 -6.04 10.51 8.09
C LEU A 161 -4.56 10.12 8.19
N ARG A 162 -3.66 11.05 8.58
CA ARG A 162 -2.25 10.73 8.88
C ARG A 162 -2.14 9.76 10.06
N ALA A 163 -2.82 10.08 11.15
CA ALA A 163 -2.84 9.21 12.31
C ALA A 163 -3.38 7.82 11.94
N ALA A 164 -4.47 7.76 11.20
CA ALA A 164 -5.03 6.50 10.71
C ALA A 164 -4.03 5.73 9.83
N THR A 165 -3.28 6.41 8.95
CA THR A 165 -2.23 5.77 8.13
C THR A 165 -1.18 5.12 9.01
N THR A 166 -0.62 5.88 9.96
CA THR A 166 0.45 5.41 10.86
C THR A 166 -0.01 4.25 11.73
N LEU A 167 -1.21 4.38 12.31
CA LEU A 167 -1.79 3.36 13.18
C LEU A 167 -2.24 2.10 12.41
N THR A 168 -2.44 2.18 11.09
CA THR A 168 -2.77 1.02 10.24
C THR A 168 -1.52 0.33 9.71
N SER A 169 -0.52 1.09 9.23
CA SER A 169 0.72 0.53 8.66
C SER A 169 1.89 1.50 8.76
N PRO A 170 2.90 1.22 9.57
CA PRO A 170 4.13 2.01 9.63
C PRO A 170 4.86 2.09 8.28
N VAL A 171 4.81 1.03 7.48
CA VAL A 171 5.40 1.00 6.12
C VAL A 171 4.73 2.04 5.21
N THR A 172 3.40 2.10 5.20
CA THR A 172 2.66 3.10 4.41
C THR A 172 2.90 4.51 4.94
N ALA A 173 3.04 4.66 6.25
CA ALA A 173 3.40 5.94 6.88
C ALA A 173 4.78 6.44 6.41
N ALA A 174 5.78 5.57 6.32
CA ALA A 174 7.09 5.91 5.77
C ALA A 174 7.00 6.40 4.32
N PHE A 175 6.17 5.76 3.50
CA PHE A 175 5.93 6.21 2.11
C PHE A 175 5.20 7.55 2.03
N LEU A 176 4.27 7.81 2.95
CA LEU A 176 3.61 9.11 3.05
C LEU A 176 4.61 10.21 3.44
N VAL A 177 5.52 9.94 4.37
CA VAL A 177 6.61 10.86 4.73
C VAL A 177 7.51 11.13 3.53
N LEU A 178 7.91 10.10 2.79
CA LEU A 178 8.73 10.25 1.58
C LEU A 178 8.02 11.11 0.51
N ALA A 179 6.73 10.88 0.27
CA ALA A 179 5.93 11.68 -0.67
C ALA A 179 5.85 13.14 -0.23
N CYS A 180 5.67 13.41 1.07
CA CYS A 180 5.65 14.75 1.62
C CYS A 180 7.02 15.44 1.56
N ALA A 181 8.10 14.70 1.80
CA ALA A 181 9.46 15.19 1.66
C ALA A 181 9.77 15.58 0.20
N ALA A 182 9.37 14.74 -0.75
CA ALA A 182 9.49 15.04 -2.18
C ALA A 182 8.74 16.32 -2.58
N TRP A 183 7.50 16.42 -2.11
CA TRP A 183 6.69 17.63 -2.36
C TRP A 183 7.31 18.88 -1.74
N TRP A 184 7.74 18.80 -0.49
CA TRP A 184 8.40 19.93 0.20
C TRP A 184 9.69 20.35 -0.50
N LEU A 185 10.56 19.41 -0.83
CA LEU A 185 11.84 19.71 -1.50
C LEU A 185 11.66 20.34 -2.88
N ALA A 186 10.67 19.85 -3.64
CA ALA A 186 10.43 20.33 -5.00
C ALA A 186 9.65 21.63 -5.05
N ALA A 187 8.63 21.82 -4.20
CA ALA A 187 7.72 22.95 -4.24
C ALA A 187 7.94 23.98 -3.11
N ARG A 188 8.78 23.66 -2.11
CA ARG A 188 9.08 24.53 -0.96
C ARG A 188 7.83 25.05 -0.21
N SER A 189 6.74 24.25 -0.23
CA SER A 189 5.46 24.60 0.39
C SER A 189 5.34 24.01 1.80
N ARG A 190 4.58 24.68 2.69
CA ARG A 190 4.41 24.27 4.09
C ARG A 190 3.47 23.06 4.33
N PRO A 191 2.37 22.87 3.53
CA PRO A 191 1.43 21.77 3.80
C PRO A 191 2.05 20.37 3.90
N PRO A 192 3.03 19.97 3.03
CA PRO A 192 3.67 18.67 3.15
C PRO A 192 4.43 18.46 4.46
N LEU A 193 5.04 19.51 5.02
CA LEU A 193 5.76 19.42 6.30
C LEU A 193 4.82 19.04 7.44
N TRP A 194 3.64 19.66 7.50
CA TRP A 194 2.66 19.32 8.51
C TRP A 194 2.16 17.88 8.39
N VAL A 195 1.99 17.40 7.13
CA VAL A 195 1.65 15.99 6.89
C VAL A 195 2.78 15.07 7.33
N ALA A 196 4.02 15.38 7.01
CA ALA A 196 5.19 14.57 7.39
C ALA A 196 5.36 14.51 8.92
N THR A 197 5.41 15.66 9.60
CA THR A 197 5.60 15.70 11.05
C THR A 197 4.51 14.97 11.81
N GLY A 198 3.23 15.17 11.44
CA GLY A 198 2.12 14.47 12.05
C GLY A 198 2.06 12.97 11.76
N THR A 199 2.91 12.46 10.87
CA THR A 199 3.09 11.03 10.59
C THR A 199 4.31 10.48 11.31
N ILE A 200 5.42 11.23 11.32
CA ILE A 200 6.68 10.83 11.97
C ILE A 200 6.50 10.71 13.48
N VAL A 201 5.89 11.69 14.12
CA VAL A 201 5.77 11.71 15.60
C VAL A 201 5.01 10.47 16.11
N PRO A 202 3.79 10.14 15.65
CA PRO A 202 3.11 8.92 16.09
C PRO A 202 3.87 7.63 15.72
N GLY A 203 4.52 7.59 14.55
CA GLY A 203 5.31 6.44 14.13
C GLY A 203 6.50 6.18 15.01
N LEU A 204 7.23 7.25 15.37
CA LEU A 204 8.36 7.18 16.27
C LEU A 204 7.92 6.81 17.69
N THR A 205 6.80 7.38 18.15
CA THR A 205 6.23 7.03 19.47
C THR A 205 5.90 5.54 19.54
N LEU A 206 5.27 4.97 18.50
CA LEU A 206 4.98 3.53 18.45
C LEU A 206 6.27 2.69 18.43
N ALA A 207 7.25 3.08 17.62
CA ALA A 207 8.51 2.34 17.51
C ALA A 207 9.33 2.36 18.83
N LEU A 208 9.27 3.45 19.58
CA LEU A 208 9.97 3.57 20.87
C LEU A 208 9.20 2.94 22.03
N ALA A 209 7.87 3.04 22.02
CA ALA A 209 7.03 2.46 23.06
C ALA A 209 6.85 0.95 22.93
N PHE A 210 6.90 0.44 21.70
CA PHE A 210 6.71 -0.97 21.36
C PHE A 210 7.84 -1.44 20.44
N PRO A 211 9.07 -1.55 20.96
CA PRO A 211 10.21 -1.99 20.17
C PRO A 211 10.05 -3.45 19.81
N GLU A 212 9.72 -3.72 18.54
CA GLU A 212 9.75 -5.05 17.97
C GLU A 212 11.12 -5.23 17.30
N GLY A 213 11.91 -6.15 17.84
CA GLY A 213 13.15 -6.57 17.19
C GLY A 213 12.86 -7.33 15.92
N GLY A 214 13.72 -7.16 14.93
CA GLY A 214 13.64 -7.92 13.71
C GLY A 214 14.03 -7.10 12.49
N THR A 215 14.56 -7.81 11.51
CA THR A 215 14.94 -7.26 10.21
C THR A 215 14.08 -7.90 9.14
N MET A 216 13.62 -7.12 8.18
CA MET A 216 12.95 -7.66 7.01
C MET A 216 13.98 -7.91 5.92
N PRO A 217 14.22 -9.17 5.51
CA PRO A 217 15.20 -9.47 4.48
C PRO A 217 14.91 -8.72 3.19
N PHE A 218 15.98 -8.17 2.57
CA PHE A 218 15.86 -7.48 1.30
C PHE A 218 16.72 -8.18 0.26
N SER A 219 16.12 -9.05 -0.55
CA SER A 219 16.87 -9.76 -1.58
C SER A 219 17.44 -8.79 -2.61
N PHE A 220 18.67 -9.05 -3.07
CA PHE A 220 19.31 -8.22 -4.08
C PHE A 220 18.49 -8.12 -5.37
N THR A 221 17.83 -9.19 -5.79
CA THR A 221 16.95 -9.18 -6.97
C THR A 221 15.80 -8.21 -6.82
N SER A 222 15.11 -8.23 -5.67
CA SER A 222 13.99 -7.30 -5.39
C SER A 222 14.48 -5.86 -5.31
N PHE A 223 15.63 -5.63 -4.68
CA PHE A 223 16.29 -4.33 -4.64
C PHE A 223 16.61 -3.83 -6.05
N ALA A 224 17.30 -4.64 -6.87
CA ALA A 224 17.74 -4.23 -8.19
C ALA A 224 16.56 -3.82 -9.10
N TRP A 225 15.45 -4.55 -9.07
CA TRP A 225 14.23 -4.18 -9.80
C TRP A 225 13.65 -2.87 -9.30
N ALA A 226 13.42 -2.73 -8.00
CA ALA A 226 12.82 -1.53 -7.43
C ALA A 226 13.71 -0.29 -7.63
N PHE A 227 15.02 -0.45 -7.44
CA PHE A 227 16.02 0.61 -7.64
C PHE A 227 16.11 1.02 -9.12
N GLY A 228 16.17 0.04 -10.02
CA GLY A 228 16.16 0.29 -11.47
C GLY A 228 14.92 1.06 -11.91
N VAL A 229 13.74 0.69 -11.41
CA VAL A 229 12.49 1.41 -11.67
C VAL A 229 12.55 2.85 -11.12
N ALA A 230 13.01 3.03 -9.87
CA ALA A 230 13.12 4.35 -9.26
C ALA A 230 14.08 5.27 -10.02
N VAL A 231 15.26 4.78 -10.39
CA VAL A 231 16.25 5.54 -11.19
C VAL A 231 15.69 5.85 -12.58
N THR A 232 15.07 4.86 -13.24
CA THR A 232 14.44 5.08 -14.56
C THR A 232 13.41 6.17 -14.50
N LEU A 233 12.50 6.16 -13.51
CA LEU A 233 11.50 7.21 -13.34
C LEU A 233 12.15 8.57 -13.05
N ALA A 234 13.17 8.64 -12.18
CA ALA A 234 13.89 9.89 -11.90
C ALA A 234 14.49 10.52 -13.15
N VAL A 235 14.90 9.70 -14.13
CA VAL A 235 15.51 10.15 -15.39
C VAL A 235 14.46 10.45 -16.45
N VAL A 236 13.48 9.53 -16.67
CA VAL A 236 12.58 9.64 -17.83
C VAL A 236 11.37 10.55 -17.59
N LEU A 237 11.00 10.83 -16.34
CA LEU A 237 9.90 11.74 -16.05
C LEU A 237 10.21 13.15 -16.59
N PRO A 238 9.23 13.87 -17.13
CA PRO A 238 9.41 15.25 -17.61
C PRO A 238 9.98 16.15 -16.51
N ARG A 239 10.79 17.14 -16.91
CA ARG A 239 11.43 18.07 -15.95
C ARG A 239 10.43 18.90 -15.15
N GLU A 240 9.25 19.12 -15.70
CA GLU A 240 8.13 19.83 -15.07
C GLU A 240 7.54 19.04 -13.89
N GLU A 241 7.66 17.70 -13.91
CA GLU A 241 7.23 16.79 -12.85
C GLU A 241 8.25 16.75 -11.68
N ARG A 242 8.63 17.92 -11.16
CA ARG A 242 9.69 18.06 -10.14
C ARG A 242 9.42 17.22 -8.91
N VAL A 243 8.18 17.22 -8.42
CA VAL A 243 7.80 16.47 -7.20
C VAL A 243 7.99 14.96 -7.42
N LEU A 244 7.51 14.44 -8.53
CA LEU A 244 7.60 13.02 -8.85
C LEU A 244 9.05 12.58 -9.11
N ARG A 245 9.85 13.41 -9.78
CA ARG A 245 11.28 13.15 -9.98
C ARG A 245 12.06 13.14 -8.67
N THR A 246 11.81 14.14 -7.80
CA THR A 246 12.41 14.20 -6.47
C THR A 246 11.98 12.99 -5.63
N GLY A 247 10.70 12.60 -5.71
CA GLY A 247 10.19 11.41 -5.04
C GLY A 247 10.87 10.12 -5.52
N ALA A 248 11.05 9.97 -6.82
CA ALA A 248 11.76 8.82 -7.38
C ALA A 248 13.24 8.76 -6.94
N ALA A 249 13.92 9.92 -6.89
CA ALA A 249 15.31 10.01 -6.40
C ALA A 249 15.42 9.70 -4.89
N LEU A 250 14.53 10.27 -4.06
CA LEU A 250 14.46 9.96 -2.63
C LEU A 250 14.14 8.47 -2.38
N TYR A 251 13.26 7.91 -3.20
CA TYR A 251 12.93 6.49 -3.11
C TYR A 251 14.12 5.61 -3.49
N ALA A 252 14.87 5.95 -4.53
CA ALA A 252 16.11 5.25 -4.85
C ALA A 252 17.12 5.30 -3.70
N ALA A 253 17.27 6.47 -3.04
CA ALA A 253 18.11 6.61 -1.86
C ALA A 253 17.60 5.75 -0.68
N ALA A 254 16.29 5.71 -0.46
CA ALA A 254 15.69 4.88 0.59
C ALA A 254 15.88 3.38 0.33
N LEU A 255 15.76 2.93 -0.93
CA LEU A 255 16.06 1.55 -1.33
C LEU A 255 17.52 1.19 -1.09
N LEU A 256 18.45 2.08 -1.44
CA LEU A 256 19.86 1.88 -1.18
C LEU A 256 20.17 1.80 0.32
N ALA A 257 19.58 2.69 1.11
CA ALA A 257 19.71 2.62 2.58
C ALA A 257 19.13 1.31 3.13
N GLY A 258 17.97 0.86 2.62
CA GLY A 258 17.31 -0.36 3.10
C GLY A 258 18.01 -1.67 2.72
N VAL A 259 18.92 -1.67 1.73
CA VAL A 259 19.76 -2.84 1.42
C VAL A 259 21.09 -2.81 2.18
N LEU A 260 21.55 -1.62 2.57
CA LEU A 260 22.81 -1.46 3.30
C LEU A 260 22.66 -1.53 4.82
N ILE A 261 21.44 -1.23 5.32
CA ILE A 261 21.15 -1.16 6.74
C ILE A 261 20.00 -2.10 7.04
N ASP A 262 20.23 -3.05 7.91
CA ASP A 262 19.19 -3.96 8.38
C ASP A 262 18.10 -3.19 9.14
N THR A 263 16.90 -3.21 8.58
CA THR A 263 15.74 -2.49 9.16
C THR A 263 14.46 -3.33 9.04
N PRO A 264 13.45 -3.08 9.87
CA PRO A 264 12.14 -3.70 9.73
C PRO A 264 11.42 -3.33 8.42
N LEU A 265 11.87 -2.28 7.72
CA LEU A 265 11.31 -1.88 6.41
C LEU A 265 11.80 -2.80 5.29
N GLY A 266 13.12 -3.02 5.19
CA GLY A 266 13.77 -3.94 4.26
C GLY A 266 13.05 -4.13 2.93
N GLY A 267 12.76 -5.38 2.57
CA GLY A 267 12.03 -5.75 1.36
C GLY A 267 10.63 -5.15 1.22
N ASN A 268 10.03 -4.63 2.30
CA ASN A 268 8.73 -3.93 2.23
C ASN A 268 8.81 -2.63 1.42
N LEU A 269 10.01 -2.05 1.27
CA LEU A 269 10.21 -0.85 0.44
C LEU A 269 9.78 -1.04 -1.02
N VAL A 270 9.86 -2.26 -1.56
CA VAL A 270 9.43 -2.58 -2.93
C VAL A 270 7.97 -2.22 -3.20
N ARG A 271 7.11 -2.27 -2.20
CA ARG A 271 5.65 -2.06 -2.31
C ARG A 271 5.28 -0.71 -2.91
N LEU A 272 6.09 0.34 -2.64
CA LEU A 272 5.81 1.67 -3.18
C LEU A 272 5.86 1.68 -4.72
N ALA A 273 6.95 1.21 -5.31
CA ALA A 273 7.07 1.17 -6.76
C ALA A 273 6.13 0.14 -7.39
N ALA A 274 5.93 -1.02 -6.76
CA ALA A 274 5.00 -2.04 -7.25
C ALA A 274 3.58 -1.49 -7.47
N VAL A 275 3.10 -0.60 -6.59
CA VAL A 275 1.76 -0.02 -6.70
C VAL A 275 1.74 1.27 -7.52
N PHE A 276 2.76 2.13 -7.41
CA PHE A 276 2.69 3.50 -7.92
C PHE A 276 3.52 3.76 -9.17
N ALA A 277 4.55 2.97 -9.50
CA ALA A 277 5.44 3.26 -10.64
C ALA A 277 4.69 3.28 -11.98
N GLY A 278 3.87 2.29 -12.26
CA GLY A 278 3.04 2.24 -13.47
C GLY A 278 2.06 3.40 -13.59
N PRO A 279 1.20 3.64 -12.58
CA PRO A 279 0.29 4.79 -12.57
C PRO A 279 0.97 6.15 -12.74
N VAL A 280 2.10 6.38 -12.06
CA VAL A 280 2.89 7.61 -12.19
C VAL A 280 3.48 7.74 -13.60
N ALA A 281 4.06 6.66 -14.14
CA ALA A 281 4.55 6.66 -15.52
C ALA A 281 3.43 6.95 -16.52
N ALA A 282 2.25 6.33 -16.35
CA ALA A 282 1.10 6.57 -17.21
C ALA A 282 0.65 8.04 -17.17
N GLY A 283 0.49 8.62 -15.97
CA GLY A 283 0.08 10.02 -15.84
C GLY A 283 1.07 11.02 -16.43
N ALA A 284 2.34 10.85 -16.11
CA ALA A 284 3.36 11.82 -16.47
C ALA A 284 3.84 11.71 -17.92
N LEU A 285 3.81 10.51 -18.53
CA LEU A 285 4.39 10.28 -19.87
C LEU A 285 3.32 10.21 -20.97
N TRP A 286 2.03 10.05 -20.66
CA TRP A 286 0.96 9.80 -21.61
C TRP A 286 0.93 10.82 -22.75
N ASP A 287 0.95 12.11 -22.43
CA ASP A 287 0.82 13.16 -23.43
C ASP A 287 2.16 13.65 -24.00
N ARG A 288 3.28 13.33 -23.33
CA ARG A 288 4.61 13.89 -23.63
C ARG A 288 5.59 12.89 -24.22
N ARG A 289 5.57 11.63 -23.79
CA ARG A 289 6.56 10.59 -24.12
C ARG A 289 5.92 9.22 -24.23
N ARG A 290 4.87 9.08 -25.05
CA ARG A 290 4.10 7.83 -25.20
C ARG A 290 4.97 6.63 -25.59
N ALA A 291 5.95 6.81 -26.46
CA ALA A 291 6.85 5.73 -26.84
C ALA A 291 7.61 5.17 -25.64
N VAL A 292 8.12 6.06 -24.75
CA VAL A 292 8.78 5.65 -23.51
C VAL A 292 7.79 4.93 -22.59
N LEU A 293 6.56 5.43 -22.46
CA LEU A 293 5.53 4.77 -21.66
C LEU A 293 5.25 3.35 -22.17
N TYR A 294 5.11 3.14 -23.48
CA TYR A 294 4.85 1.81 -24.04
C TYR A 294 6.01 0.84 -23.81
N VAL A 295 7.25 1.32 -23.90
CA VAL A 295 8.44 0.50 -23.56
C VAL A 295 8.44 0.10 -22.08
N LEU A 296 8.06 1.01 -21.18
CA LEU A 296 8.03 0.75 -19.74
C LEU A 296 6.81 -0.03 -19.29
N ALA A 297 5.69 0.03 -20.03
CA ALA A 297 4.41 -0.52 -19.59
C ALA A 297 4.48 -2.02 -19.35
N LEU A 298 5.04 -2.78 -20.30
CA LEU A 298 5.10 -4.24 -20.20
C LEU A 298 5.96 -4.72 -19.02
N PRO A 299 7.24 -4.25 -18.85
CA PRO A 299 8.04 -4.65 -17.70
C PRO A 299 7.46 -4.19 -16.35
N LEU A 300 6.82 -3.01 -16.29
CA LEU A 300 6.19 -2.55 -15.05
C LEU A 300 4.95 -3.37 -14.69
N LEU A 301 4.09 -3.71 -15.66
CA LEU A 301 2.94 -4.59 -15.45
C LEU A 301 3.39 -5.98 -15.02
N TRP A 302 4.35 -6.58 -15.72
CA TRP A 302 4.88 -7.89 -15.36
C TRP A 302 5.44 -7.88 -13.94
N TRP A 303 6.28 -6.93 -13.61
CA TRP A 303 6.89 -6.82 -12.28
C TRP A 303 5.86 -6.61 -11.17
N GLN A 304 4.83 -5.79 -11.43
CA GLN A 304 3.75 -5.52 -10.48
C GLN A 304 2.97 -6.79 -10.10
N TRP A 305 2.80 -7.72 -11.05
CA TRP A 305 1.94 -8.88 -10.87
C TRP A 305 2.68 -10.17 -10.59
N VAL A 306 3.95 -10.30 -11.02
CA VAL A 306 4.70 -11.56 -10.92
C VAL A 306 4.86 -12.05 -9.48
N ALA A 307 5.17 -11.17 -8.54
CA ALA A 307 5.37 -11.57 -7.13
C ALA A 307 4.06 -11.97 -6.45
N PRO A 308 2.94 -11.21 -6.55
CA PRO A 308 1.65 -11.62 -6.02
C PRO A 308 1.14 -12.93 -6.60
N VAL A 309 1.24 -13.13 -7.92
CA VAL A 309 0.79 -14.36 -8.58
C VAL A 309 1.60 -15.56 -8.10
N ARG A 310 2.93 -15.48 -8.11
CA ARG A 310 3.80 -16.55 -7.57
C ARG A 310 3.57 -16.80 -6.08
N SER A 311 3.15 -15.81 -5.32
CA SER A 311 2.81 -15.98 -3.91
C SER A 311 1.57 -16.84 -3.74
N VAL A 312 0.52 -16.57 -4.50
CA VAL A 312 -0.71 -17.40 -4.51
C VAL A 312 -0.39 -18.81 -4.99
N GLU A 313 0.35 -18.96 -6.08
CA GLU A 313 0.74 -20.29 -6.62
C GLU A 313 1.48 -21.14 -5.59
N ARG A 314 2.42 -20.55 -4.84
CA ARG A 314 3.17 -21.26 -3.81
C ARG A 314 2.30 -21.71 -2.65
N VAL A 315 1.37 -20.87 -2.20
CA VAL A 315 0.50 -21.17 -1.06
C VAL A 315 -0.62 -22.14 -1.45
N ALA A 316 -1.18 -22.01 -2.66
CA ALA A 316 -2.29 -22.84 -3.13
C ALA A 316 -1.96 -24.36 -3.22
N GLY A 317 -0.66 -24.70 -3.34
CA GLY A 317 -0.22 -26.10 -3.38
C GLY A 317 0.44 -26.61 -2.08
N ASP A 318 0.49 -25.76 -1.04
CA ASP A 318 1.19 -26.10 0.19
C ASP A 318 0.29 -26.91 1.14
N PRO A 319 0.65 -28.16 1.50
CA PRO A 319 -0.11 -28.96 2.44
C PRO A 319 -0.35 -28.28 3.81
N SER A 320 0.52 -27.36 4.22
CA SER A 320 0.38 -26.61 5.48
C SER A 320 -0.84 -25.69 5.51
N THR A 321 -1.52 -25.46 4.38
CA THR A 321 -2.80 -24.75 4.34
C THR A 321 -3.99 -25.62 4.76
N GLU A 322 -3.81 -26.94 4.86
CA GLU A 322 -4.85 -27.87 5.25
C GLU A 322 -4.78 -28.22 6.74
N ALA A 323 -5.93 -28.21 7.43
CA ALA A 323 -6.00 -28.54 8.84
C ALA A 323 -5.46 -29.97 9.14
N ALA A 324 -5.62 -30.91 8.21
CA ALA A 324 -5.13 -32.28 8.32
C ALA A 324 -3.60 -32.36 8.46
N TYR A 325 -2.85 -31.46 7.84
CA TYR A 325 -1.40 -31.38 7.95
C TYR A 325 -0.94 -31.16 9.41
N HIS A 326 -1.68 -30.34 10.14
CA HIS A 326 -1.36 -29.99 11.53
C HIS A 326 -1.93 -30.97 12.56
N ALA A 327 -2.83 -31.88 12.17
CA ALA A 327 -3.53 -32.77 13.09
C ALA A 327 -2.59 -33.64 13.96
N PRO A 328 -1.47 -34.23 13.46
CA PRO A 328 -0.54 -34.98 14.29
C PRO A 328 0.13 -34.15 15.38
N LEU A 329 0.52 -32.90 15.04
CA LEU A 329 1.13 -31.95 15.96
C LEU A 329 0.12 -31.54 17.06
N ILE A 330 -1.10 -31.20 16.66
CA ILE A 330 -2.18 -30.81 17.58
C ILE A 330 -2.45 -31.97 18.57
N ALA A 331 -2.60 -33.20 18.06
CA ALA A 331 -2.82 -34.36 18.90
C ALA A 331 -1.68 -34.62 19.92
N GLU A 332 -0.42 -34.35 19.53
CA GLU A 332 0.71 -34.46 20.46
C GLU A 332 0.70 -33.34 21.52
N LEU A 333 0.37 -32.12 21.13
CA LEU A 333 0.25 -30.99 22.06
C LEU A 333 -0.86 -31.23 23.08
N ASP A 334 -2.02 -31.74 22.64
CA ASP A 334 -3.15 -32.08 23.51
C ASP A 334 -2.78 -33.18 24.51
N ARG A 335 -2.04 -34.22 24.07
CA ARG A 335 -1.54 -35.26 24.97
C ARG A 335 -0.59 -34.69 26.03
N ARG A 336 0.31 -33.79 25.66
CA ARG A 336 1.24 -33.16 26.61
C ARG A 336 0.52 -32.23 27.59
N ALA A 337 -0.46 -31.48 27.11
CA ALA A 337 -1.30 -30.63 27.94
C ALA A 337 -2.09 -31.45 28.97
N ALA A 338 -2.70 -32.57 28.55
CA ALA A 338 -3.41 -33.50 29.44
C ALA A 338 -2.49 -34.13 30.48
N ALA A 339 -1.20 -34.31 30.17
CA ALA A 339 -0.19 -34.82 31.12
C ALA A 339 0.37 -33.74 32.08
N GLY A 340 -0.24 -32.53 32.12
CA GLY A 340 0.21 -31.42 32.99
C GLY A 340 1.51 -30.75 32.52
N ARG A 341 1.99 -31.08 31.33
CA ARG A 341 3.16 -30.43 30.70
C ARG A 341 2.65 -29.35 29.78
N THR A 342 2.74 -28.11 30.23
CA THR A 342 2.44 -26.95 29.35
C THR A 342 3.53 -26.88 28.27
N PRO A 343 3.26 -27.19 27.01
CA PRO A 343 4.25 -27.06 25.96
C PRO A 343 4.48 -25.56 25.73
N ARG A 344 5.62 -25.05 26.15
CA ARG A 344 6.15 -23.81 25.55
C ARG A 344 6.64 -24.20 24.17
N GLY A 345 5.98 -23.73 23.15
CA GLY A 345 6.46 -23.86 21.77
C GLY A 345 7.72 -23.01 21.59
N GLU A 346 8.86 -23.55 21.99
CA GLU A 346 10.15 -23.02 21.58
C GLU A 346 10.37 -23.51 20.14
N GLY A 347 9.95 -22.69 19.18
CA GLY A 347 10.45 -22.80 17.82
C GLY A 347 11.95 -22.46 17.82
N PRO A 348 12.75 -22.98 16.86
CA PRO A 348 14.14 -22.55 16.73
C PRO A 348 14.20 -21.04 16.57
N PRO A 349 15.19 -20.38 17.17
CA PRO A 349 15.39 -18.94 16.98
C PRO A 349 15.55 -18.63 15.49
N PRO A 350 15.08 -17.47 15.02
CA PRO A 350 15.18 -17.06 13.63
C PRO A 350 16.62 -16.95 13.15
#